data_192229a2ffe63a1c212d8823bb681bb2
#
_entry.id   192229a2ffe63a1c212d8823bb681bb2
#
_cell.length_a   1.000
_cell.length_b   1.000
_cell.length_c   1.000
_cell.angle_alpha   90.00
_cell.angle_beta   90.00
_cell.angle_gamma   90.00
#
_symmetry.space_group_name_H-M   'P 1'
#
loop_
_entity.id
_entity.type
_entity.pdbx_description
1 polymer ?
#
loop_
_entity_poly.entity_id
_entity_poly.type
_entity_poly.pdbx_seq_one_letter_code
_entity_poly.pdbx_strand_id
1 'polypeptide(L)'
;MKTVGNARAHAYLVVFIFTKPSVGNTSRCWNVAYCVIMAGGIGSRFWPMSTEKTPKQFLDFLGTGESLIQQTYHRVRRIFEPENILVVTHENYAALTQEHLPELPEMNIILEPLRRNTAPCIAYAALKIKKRDAHANMFITPADHLITDEKAFEATVRMGLAKTEESDCFVTIRIQPHKPETGYGY
;
A
#
# COMPACT_ATOMS: atom_id res chain seq x y z
N MET A 1 5.16 -15.33 18.86
CA MET A 1 4.27 -14.25 18.40
C MET A 1 4.49 -13.04 19.31
N LYS A 2 5.31 -12.06 18.87
CA LYS A 2 5.61 -10.86 19.67
C LYS A 2 4.70 -9.74 19.20
N THR A 3 3.82 -9.28 20.06
CA THR A 3 2.96 -8.12 19.87
C THR A 3 3.81 -6.85 19.90
N VAL A 4 3.79 -6.07 18.85
CA VAL A 4 4.45 -4.76 18.75
C VAL A 4 3.45 -3.65 19.06
N GLY A 5 3.88 -2.77 19.90
CA GLY A 5 3.22 -1.75 20.67
C GLY A 5 2.17 -0.84 20.01
N ASN A 6 1.36 -0.24 20.90
CA ASN A 6 0.23 0.67 20.73
C ASN A 6 0.38 1.75 19.64
N ALA A 7 -0.27 1.55 18.51
CA ALA A 7 -0.66 2.64 17.62
C ALA A 7 -2.19 2.83 17.71
N ARG A 8 -2.63 4.01 18.18
CA ARG A 8 -4.05 4.39 18.18
C ARG A 8 -4.46 4.78 16.77
N ALA A 9 -4.99 3.84 15.99
CA ALA A 9 -5.61 4.15 14.71
C ALA A 9 -6.78 3.20 14.40
N HIS A 10 -7.84 3.76 13.88
CA HIS A 10 -9.06 3.07 13.48
C HIS A 10 -8.96 2.57 12.02
N ALA A 11 -7.97 1.76 11.71
CA ALA A 11 -7.86 1.22 10.36
C ALA A 11 -7.09 -0.10 10.36
N TYR A 12 -7.60 -1.07 9.62
CA TYR A 12 -6.88 -2.31 9.34
C TYR A 12 -5.90 -2.04 8.19
N LEU A 13 -4.63 -2.10 8.47
CA LEU A 13 -3.59 -2.10 7.46
C LEU A 13 -3.35 -3.55 7.04
N VAL A 14 -3.84 -3.91 5.88
CA VAL A 14 -3.53 -5.21 5.27
C VAL A 14 -2.25 -5.02 4.46
N VAL A 15 -1.21 -5.68 4.90
CA VAL A 15 0.07 -5.71 4.19
C VAL A 15 0.33 -7.14 3.77
N PHE A 16 0.45 -7.36 2.48
CA PHE A 16 0.90 -8.63 1.93
C PHE A 16 2.32 -8.43 1.42
N ILE A 17 3.23 -9.26 1.88
CA ILE A 17 4.58 -9.30 1.37
C ILE A 17 4.79 -10.68 0.77
N PHE A 18 5.11 -10.74 -0.52
CA PHE A 18 5.38 -11.96 -1.25
C PHE A 18 6.88 -12.09 -1.43
N THR A 19 7.43 -13.24 -1.09
CA THR A 19 8.81 -13.60 -1.42
C THR A 19 8.84 -14.95 -2.10
N LYS A 20 9.83 -15.14 -2.95
CA LYS A 20 10.24 -16.48 -3.37
C LYS A 20 11.64 -16.71 -2.82
N PRO A 21 11.90 -17.83 -2.10
CA PRO A 21 13.22 -18.10 -1.57
C PRO A 21 14.24 -18.17 -2.69
N SER A 22 15.34 -17.44 -2.54
CA SER A 22 16.53 -17.65 -3.36
C SER A 22 17.11 -19.00 -2.99
N VAL A 23 16.89 -20.03 -3.81
CA VAL A 23 17.59 -21.30 -3.67
C VAL A 23 19.06 -21.05 -4.02
N GLY A 24 19.90 -20.99 -3.00
CA GLY A 24 21.32 -21.22 -3.07
C GLY A 24 22.15 -20.17 -3.80
N ASN A 25 22.33 -18.98 -3.23
CA ASN A 25 23.57 -18.23 -3.42
C ASN A 25 23.86 -17.32 -2.23
N THR A 26 25.07 -17.45 -1.65
CA THR A 26 25.55 -16.78 -0.44
C THR A 26 25.97 -15.30 -0.63
N SER A 27 25.69 -14.68 -1.76
CA SER A 27 25.83 -13.24 -1.95
C SER A 27 24.45 -12.60 -1.65
N ARG A 28 24.37 -11.87 -0.52
CA ARG A 28 23.21 -11.05 -0.15
C ARG A 28 22.97 -9.94 -1.17
N CYS A 29 22.33 -10.28 -2.28
CA CYS A 29 21.64 -9.26 -3.07
C CYS A 29 20.36 -8.93 -2.29
N TRP A 30 20.26 -7.72 -1.77
CA TRP A 30 19.04 -7.20 -1.19
C TRP A 30 17.93 -7.33 -2.24
N ASN A 31 16.89 -8.13 -1.96
CA ASN A 31 15.76 -8.20 -2.85
C ASN A 31 15.12 -6.82 -2.92
N VAL A 32 14.94 -6.32 -4.13
CA VAL A 32 14.26 -5.04 -4.33
C VAL A 32 12.84 -5.16 -3.80
N ALA A 33 12.47 -4.26 -2.90
CA ALA A 33 11.11 -4.21 -2.37
C ALA A 33 10.30 -3.15 -3.11
N TYR A 34 9.13 -3.53 -3.61
CA TYR A 34 8.15 -2.64 -4.24
C TYR A 34 7.03 -2.30 -3.27
N CYS A 35 6.57 -1.06 -3.32
CA CYS A 35 5.36 -0.61 -2.63
C CYS A 35 4.21 -0.51 -3.64
N VAL A 36 3.04 -1.04 -3.30
CA VAL A 36 1.81 -0.92 -4.08
C VAL A 36 0.78 -0.16 -3.25
N ILE A 37 0.41 1.03 -3.71
CA ILE A 37 -0.67 1.84 -3.15
C ILE A 37 -1.95 1.52 -3.91
N MET A 38 -2.95 0.97 -3.23
CA MET A 38 -4.26 0.68 -3.82
C MET A 38 -5.15 1.92 -3.75
N ALA A 39 -5.48 2.51 -4.89
CA ALA A 39 -6.25 3.76 -5.03
C ALA A 39 -7.47 3.63 -5.97
N GLY A 40 -8.04 2.44 -6.13
CA GLY A 40 -9.15 2.18 -7.06
C GLY A 40 -10.56 2.40 -6.48
N GLY A 41 -10.70 2.70 -5.18
CA GLY A 41 -11.99 2.84 -4.51
C GLY A 41 -12.74 4.12 -4.89
N ILE A 42 -14.09 4.07 -4.97
CA ILE A 42 -14.95 5.25 -5.23
C ILE A 42 -15.20 6.05 -3.95
N GLY A 43 -15.16 5.39 -2.78
CA GLY A 43 -15.42 6.04 -1.50
C GLY A 43 -16.89 6.43 -1.27
N SER A 44 -17.84 5.69 -1.81
CA SER A 44 -19.28 5.97 -1.76
C SER A 44 -19.85 6.24 -0.35
N ARG A 45 -19.22 5.69 0.70
CA ARG A 45 -19.59 5.90 2.11
C ARG A 45 -19.35 7.34 2.59
N PHE A 46 -18.57 8.13 1.86
CA PHE A 46 -18.24 9.51 2.21
C PHE A 46 -19.05 10.54 1.39
N TRP A 47 -20.08 10.09 0.66
CA TRP A 47 -20.99 11.03 0.00
C TRP A 47 -21.62 11.98 1.04
N PRO A 48 -21.76 13.29 0.77
CA PRO A 48 -21.51 13.99 -0.49
C PRO A 48 -20.07 14.48 -0.70
N MET A 49 -19.16 14.27 0.24
CA MET A 49 -17.77 14.77 0.13
C MET A 49 -17.00 14.04 -0.96
N SER A 50 -17.16 12.71 -1.09
CA SER A 50 -16.58 11.95 -2.20
C SER A 50 -17.60 11.71 -3.29
N THR A 51 -17.17 11.82 -4.53
CA THR A 51 -17.96 11.61 -5.74
C THR A 51 -17.21 10.69 -6.69
N GLU A 52 -17.86 10.23 -7.78
CA GLU A 52 -17.17 9.50 -8.84
C GLU A 52 -16.08 10.33 -9.53
N LYS A 53 -16.25 11.66 -9.59
CA LYS A 53 -15.25 12.57 -10.18
C LYS A 53 -14.07 12.82 -9.24
N THR A 54 -14.33 12.84 -7.94
CA THR A 54 -13.32 13.09 -6.91
C THR A 54 -13.48 12.07 -5.79
N PRO A 55 -12.92 10.85 -5.95
CA PRO A 55 -12.94 9.82 -4.93
C PRO A 55 -12.19 10.24 -3.66
N LYS A 56 -12.50 9.58 -2.55
CA LYS A 56 -12.01 9.94 -1.22
C LYS A 56 -10.49 10.06 -1.11
N GLN A 57 -9.75 9.23 -1.82
CA GLN A 57 -8.28 9.23 -1.76
C GLN A 57 -7.65 10.53 -2.30
N PHE A 58 -8.39 11.30 -3.10
CA PHE A 58 -7.96 12.58 -3.66
C PHE A 58 -8.47 13.79 -2.85
N LEU A 59 -9.11 13.54 -1.71
CA LEU A 59 -9.62 14.61 -0.83
C LEU A 59 -8.67 14.85 0.34
N ASP A 60 -8.55 16.13 0.73
CA ASP A 60 -7.93 16.52 2.00
C ASP A 60 -8.97 16.45 3.13
N PHE A 61 -9.07 15.31 3.78
CA PHE A 61 -10.01 15.11 4.91
C PHE A 61 -9.54 15.76 6.21
N LEU A 62 -8.25 16.04 6.31
CA LEU A 62 -7.63 16.47 7.56
C LEU A 62 -7.34 17.97 7.59
N GLY A 63 -7.54 18.68 6.47
CA GLY A 63 -7.20 20.09 6.37
C GLY A 63 -5.69 20.35 6.43
N THR A 64 -4.89 19.40 5.96
CA THR A 64 -3.42 19.48 5.97
C THR A 64 -2.85 20.13 4.70
N GLY A 65 -3.68 20.36 3.71
CA GLY A 65 -3.27 20.78 2.37
C GLY A 65 -2.88 19.62 1.46
N GLU A 66 -2.95 18.37 1.96
CA GLU A 66 -2.60 17.15 1.22
C GLU A 66 -3.76 16.17 1.17
N SER A 67 -4.00 15.56 0.02
CA SER A 67 -4.95 14.47 -0.12
C SER A 67 -4.46 13.18 0.55
N LEU A 68 -5.37 12.25 0.83
CA LEU A 68 -5.01 10.97 1.47
C LEU A 68 -3.96 10.18 0.68
N ILE A 69 -4.03 10.22 -0.65
CA ILE A 69 -3.05 9.54 -1.50
C ILE A 69 -1.67 10.20 -1.40
N GLN A 70 -1.60 11.53 -1.32
CA GLN A 70 -0.35 12.27 -1.11
C GLN A 70 0.27 11.93 0.24
N GLN A 71 -0.52 11.98 1.32
CA GLN A 71 -0.04 11.60 2.65
C GLN A 71 0.47 10.15 2.68
N THR A 72 -0.23 9.23 2.00
CA THR A 72 0.21 7.84 1.90
C THR A 72 1.50 7.71 1.09
N TYR A 73 1.61 8.41 -0.04
CA TYR A 73 2.81 8.43 -0.87
C TYR A 73 4.01 8.98 -0.12
N HIS A 74 3.89 10.15 0.53
CA HIS A 74 4.98 10.74 1.32
C HIS A 74 5.43 9.83 2.47
N ARG A 75 4.49 9.12 3.11
CA ARG A 75 4.80 8.14 4.15
C ARG A 75 5.62 6.98 3.63
N VAL A 76 5.24 6.37 2.50
CA VAL A 76 5.96 5.20 1.96
C VAL A 76 7.27 5.60 1.28
N ARG A 77 7.42 6.85 0.81
CA ARG A 77 8.66 7.42 0.30
C ARG A 77 9.82 7.42 1.31
N ARG A 78 9.54 7.32 2.58
CA ARG A 78 10.57 7.16 3.63
C ARG A 78 11.19 5.77 3.66
N ILE A 79 10.55 4.81 2.99
CA ILE A 79 10.92 3.39 3.01
C ILE A 79 11.34 2.91 1.61
N PHE A 80 10.69 3.44 0.57
CA PHE A 80 10.83 2.99 -0.82
C PHE A 80 11.25 4.15 -1.72
N GLU A 81 12.07 3.85 -2.72
CA GLU A 81 12.40 4.82 -3.77
C GLU A 81 11.22 5.01 -4.74
N PRO A 82 11.08 6.19 -5.39
CA PRO A 82 9.94 6.48 -6.29
C PRO A 82 9.75 5.43 -7.38
N GLU A 83 10.85 4.92 -7.92
CA GLU A 83 10.88 3.92 -8.98
C GLU A 83 10.25 2.59 -8.55
N ASN A 84 10.27 2.33 -7.23
CA ASN A 84 9.73 1.12 -6.62
C ASN A 84 8.34 1.31 -6.00
N ILE A 85 7.73 2.51 -6.13
CA ILE A 85 6.37 2.76 -5.70
C ILE A 85 5.44 2.67 -6.91
N LEU A 86 4.41 1.83 -6.83
CA LEU A 86 3.38 1.69 -7.83
C LEU A 86 2.04 2.12 -7.22
N VAL A 87 1.22 2.78 -8.02
CA VAL A 87 -0.16 3.12 -7.64
C VAL A 87 -1.10 2.35 -8.56
N VAL A 88 -1.98 1.54 -7.99
CA VAL A 88 -3.03 0.85 -8.74
C VAL A 88 -4.31 1.63 -8.60
N THR A 89 -4.84 2.09 -9.72
CA THR A 89 -6.06 2.90 -9.78
C THR A 89 -6.91 2.54 -11.00
N HIS A 90 -8.13 3.05 -11.06
CA HIS A 90 -8.97 2.90 -12.24
C HIS A 90 -8.52 3.84 -13.35
N GLU A 91 -8.70 3.46 -14.62
CA GLU A 91 -8.28 4.26 -15.78
C GLU A 91 -8.82 5.70 -15.75
N ASN A 92 -10.06 5.91 -15.29
CA ASN A 92 -10.67 7.23 -15.16
C ASN A 92 -9.94 8.16 -14.18
N TYR A 93 -9.06 7.62 -13.33
CA TYR A 93 -8.32 8.40 -12.32
C TYR A 93 -6.83 8.51 -12.63
N ALA A 94 -6.39 8.07 -13.81
CA ALA A 94 -5.00 8.16 -14.21
C ALA A 94 -4.46 9.60 -14.14
N ALA A 95 -5.15 10.54 -14.80
CA ALA A 95 -4.78 11.96 -14.82
C ALA A 95 -4.80 12.58 -13.43
N LEU A 96 -5.84 12.30 -12.64
CA LEU A 96 -5.96 12.80 -11.27
C LEU A 96 -4.85 12.23 -10.35
N THR A 97 -4.48 10.97 -10.55
CA THR A 97 -3.35 10.36 -9.81
C THR A 97 -2.04 11.05 -10.16
N GLN A 98 -1.78 11.32 -11.43
CA GLN A 98 -0.57 12.03 -11.86
C GLN A 98 -0.53 13.48 -11.36
N GLU A 99 -1.67 14.16 -11.33
CA GLU A 99 -1.81 15.52 -10.78
C GLU A 99 -1.44 15.56 -9.28
N HIS A 100 -1.95 14.60 -8.50
CA HIS A 100 -1.68 14.54 -7.06
C HIS A 100 -0.27 14.02 -6.74
N LEU A 101 0.32 13.20 -7.61
CA LEU A 101 1.63 12.58 -7.42
C LEU A 101 2.56 12.87 -8.61
N PRO A 102 2.98 14.14 -8.80
CA PRO A 102 3.80 14.52 -9.96
C PRO A 102 5.21 13.89 -9.94
N GLU A 103 5.70 13.49 -8.78
CA GLU A 103 6.99 12.81 -8.62
C GLU A 103 6.95 11.31 -8.97
N LEU A 104 5.73 10.73 -9.05
CA LEU A 104 5.58 9.32 -9.39
C LEU A 104 5.80 9.12 -10.89
N PRO A 105 6.70 8.22 -11.33
CA PRO A 105 6.85 7.90 -12.74
C PRO A 105 5.52 7.41 -13.34
N GLU A 106 5.12 7.95 -14.49
CA GLU A 106 3.86 7.59 -15.15
C GLU A 106 3.70 6.08 -15.36
N MET A 107 4.79 5.40 -15.71
CA MET A 107 4.85 3.94 -15.89
C MET A 107 4.57 3.16 -14.59
N ASN A 108 4.54 3.82 -13.43
CA ASN A 108 4.23 3.25 -12.13
C ASN A 108 2.75 3.42 -11.75
N ILE A 109 1.97 4.13 -12.57
CA ILE A 109 0.51 4.16 -12.44
C ILE A 109 -0.05 2.94 -13.18
N ILE A 110 -0.52 1.96 -12.42
CA ILE A 110 -1.11 0.74 -12.97
C ILE A 110 -2.62 0.93 -13.08
N LEU A 111 -3.13 0.87 -14.29
CA LEU A 111 -4.55 1.09 -14.55
C LEU A 111 -5.32 -0.23 -14.54
N GLU A 112 -6.34 -0.31 -13.67
CA GLU A 112 -7.31 -1.40 -13.68
C GLU A 112 -8.46 -1.08 -14.63
N PRO A 113 -8.75 -1.94 -15.61
CA PRO A 113 -9.88 -1.73 -16.53
C PRO A 113 -11.23 -1.96 -15.83
N LEU A 114 -11.25 -2.76 -14.77
CA LEU A 114 -12.43 -3.12 -14.01
C LEU A 114 -12.14 -3.15 -12.52
N ARG A 115 -13.01 -2.55 -11.72
CA ARG A 115 -12.94 -2.61 -10.25
C ARG A 115 -13.40 -3.98 -9.75
N ARG A 116 -12.48 -4.85 -9.36
CA ARG A 116 -12.75 -6.23 -8.92
C ARG A 116 -12.34 -6.49 -7.47
N ASN A 117 -12.36 -5.47 -6.61
CA ASN A 117 -11.93 -5.54 -5.22
C ASN A 117 -10.42 -5.81 -5.04
N THR A 118 -10.02 -6.10 -3.81
CA THR A 118 -8.62 -6.13 -3.37
C THR A 118 -7.80 -7.25 -4.02
N ALA A 119 -8.31 -8.48 -4.05
CA ALA A 119 -7.50 -9.63 -4.47
C ALA A 119 -7.05 -9.57 -5.95
N PRO A 120 -7.91 -9.24 -6.93
CA PRO A 120 -7.48 -9.03 -8.31
C PRO A 120 -6.51 -7.86 -8.49
N CYS A 121 -6.71 -6.75 -7.76
CA CYS A 121 -5.81 -5.61 -7.73
C CYS A 121 -4.39 -6.04 -7.32
N ILE A 122 -4.28 -6.77 -6.22
CA ILE A 122 -3.02 -7.32 -5.71
C ILE A 122 -2.38 -8.26 -6.72
N ALA A 123 -3.13 -9.21 -7.26
CA ALA A 123 -2.63 -10.16 -8.26
C ALA A 123 -2.12 -9.45 -9.52
N TYR A 124 -2.82 -8.43 -9.99
CA TYR A 124 -2.42 -7.64 -11.15
C TYR A 124 -1.11 -6.89 -10.89
N ALA A 125 -0.99 -6.21 -9.74
CA ALA A 125 0.25 -5.56 -9.34
C ALA A 125 1.41 -6.56 -9.22
N ALA A 126 1.18 -7.71 -8.58
CA ALA A 126 2.19 -8.76 -8.41
C ALA A 126 2.71 -9.27 -9.76
N LEU A 127 1.83 -9.49 -10.74
CA LEU A 127 2.23 -9.91 -12.08
C LEU A 127 3.06 -8.83 -12.82
N LYS A 128 2.73 -7.55 -12.62
CA LYS A 128 3.51 -6.43 -13.18
C LYS A 128 4.89 -6.34 -12.55
N ILE A 129 4.97 -6.46 -11.21
CA ILE A 129 6.24 -6.46 -10.48
C ILE A 129 7.08 -7.68 -10.89
N LYS A 130 6.49 -8.87 -10.94
CA LYS A 130 7.19 -10.10 -11.36
C LYS A 130 7.83 -10.01 -12.74
N LYS A 131 7.25 -9.23 -13.66
CA LYS A 131 7.85 -8.96 -14.98
C LYS A 131 9.06 -8.04 -14.90
N ARG A 132 9.12 -7.14 -13.90
CA ARG A 132 10.25 -6.24 -13.68
C ARG A 132 11.37 -6.95 -12.91
N ASP A 133 10.99 -7.65 -11.85
CA ASP A 133 11.87 -8.43 -10.98
C ASP A 133 11.12 -9.65 -10.44
N ALA A 134 11.59 -10.85 -10.84
CA ALA A 134 10.96 -12.11 -10.45
C ALA A 134 11.16 -12.46 -8.97
N HIS A 135 12.11 -11.79 -8.29
CA HIS A 135 12.48 -12.03 -6.90
C HIS A 135 12.09 -10.88 -5.96
N ALA A 136 11.42 -9.86 -6.48
CA ALA A 136 11.03 -8.70 -5.69
C ALA A 136 10.08 -9.05 -4.55
N ASN A 137 10.26 -8.38 -3.43
CA ASN A 137 9.27 -8.31 -2.36
C ASN A 137 8.22 -7.25 -2.69
N MET A 138 6.99 -7.43 -2.21
CA MET A 138 5.91 -6.50 -2.44
C MET A 138 5.20 -6.13 -1.13
N PHE A 139 5.23 -4.85 -0.80
CA PHE A 139 4.46 -4.25 0.27
C PHE A 139 3.18 -3.62 -0.32
N ILE A 140 2.03 -3.83 0.31
CA ILE A 140 0.75 -3.31 -0.18
C ILE A 140 0.09 -2.48 0.90
N THR A 141 -0.39 -1.30 0.53
CA THR A 141 -1.14 -0.41 1.41
C THR A 141 -2.30 0.24 0.67
N PRO A 142 -3.46 0.45 1.30
CA PRO A 142 -4.50 1.29 0.73
C PRO A 142 -4.12 2.78 0.81
N ALA A 143 -4.65 3.58 -0.12
CA ALA A 143 -4.37 5.02 -0.24
C ALA A 143 -5.08 5.88 0.82
N ASP A 144 -5.99 5.31 1.60
CA ASP A 144 -6.95 6.05 2.40
C ASP A 144 -6.87 5.78 3.91
N HIS A 145 -5.76 5.21 4.36
CA HIS A 145 -5.55 4.94 5.77
C HIS A 145 -4.86 6.12 6.47
N LEU A 146 -5.47 6.59 7.55
CA LEU A 146 -4.86 7.55 8.46
C LEU A 146 -3.90 6.83 9.41
N ILE A 147 -2.62 7.18 9.34
CA ILE A 147 -1.57 6.71 10.24
C ILE A 147 -1.06 7.89 11.04
N THR A 148 -1.27 7.88 12.35
CA THR A 148 -0.87 8.97 13.24
C THR A 148 0.55 8.83 13.77
N ASP A 149 1.05 7.60 13.91
CA ASP A 149 2.44 7.31 14.31
C ASP A 149 3.22 6.76 13.11
N GLU A 150 3.75 7.67 12.31
CA GLU A 150 4.51 7.31 11.10
C GLU A 150 5.83 6.60 11.40
N LYS A 151 6.47 6.91 12.56
CA LYS A 151 7.71 6.23 12.96
C LYS A 151 7.47 4.77 13.33
N ALA A 152 6.41 4.51 14.09
CA ALA A 152 6.01 3.15 14.43
C ALA A 152 5.58 2.37 13.17
N PHE A 153 4.88 3.02 12.23
CA PHE A 153 4.53 2.44 10.94
C PHE A 153 5.78 2.04 10.15
N GLU A 154 6.72 2.97 9.96
CA GLU A 154 7.97 2.71 9.22
C GLU A 154 8.76 1.54 9.84
N ALA A 155 8.96 1.56 11.16
CA ALA A 155 9.66 0.48 11.86
C ALA A 155 8.97 -0.88 11.67
N THR A 156 7.63 -0.91 11.70
CA THR A 156 6.84 -2.13 11.52
C THR A 156 6.94 -2.65 10.09
N VAL A 157 6.89 -1.78 9.08
CA VAL A 157 7.04 -2.17 7.67
C VAL A 157 8.45 -2.73 7.43
N ARG A 158 9.50 -2.06 7.92
CA ARG A 158 10.88 -2.54 7.79
C ARG A 158 11.07 -3.91 8.45
N MET A 159 10.47 -4.13 9.62
CA MET A 159 10.51 -5.42 10.31
C MET A 159 9.77 -6.51 9.49
N GLY A 160 8.64 -6.16 8.89
CA GLY A 160 7.91 -7.07 8.00
C GLY A 160 8.73 -7.46 6.77
N LEU A 161 9.37 -6.48 6.12
CA LEU A 161 10.26 -6.73 4.97
C LEU A 161 11.44 -7.63 5.35
N ALA A 162 12.11 -7.34 6.47
CA ALA A 162 13.21 -8.17 6.96
C ALA A 162 12.76 -9.62 7.22
N LYS A 163 11.53 -9.82 7.74
CA LYS A 163 10.99 -11.16 7.99
C LYS A 163 10.79 -11.96 6.70
N THR A 164 10.40 -11.30 5.60
CA THR A 164 10.25 -11.95 4.30
C THR A 164 11.57 -12.31 3.62
N GLU A 165 12.67 -11.66 4.01
CA GLU A 165 14.02 -12.05 3.55
C GLU A 165 14.52 -13.32 4.24
N GLU A 166 14.06 -13.59 5.48
CA GLU A 166 14.43 -14.77 6.24
C GLU A 166 13.66 -16.04 5.84
N SER A 167 12.45 -15.88 5.34
CA SER A 167 11.55 -17.02 5.08
C SER A 167 10.51 -16.70 4.02
N ASP A 168 10.13 -17.70 3.23
CA ASP A 168 9.00 -17.63 2.29
C ASP A 168 7.68 -17.59 3.08
N CYS A 169 7.20 -16.39 3.35
CA CYS A 169 6.01 -16.19 4.15
C CYS A 169 5.23 -14.94 3.75
N PHE A 170 3.93 -14.97 4.04
CA PHE A 170 3.10 -13.78 4.03
C PHE A 170 3.17 -13.09 5.40
N VAL A 171 3.42 -11.79 5.40
CA VAL A 171 3.39 -10.98 6.62
C VAL A 171 2.17 -10.06 6.57
N THR A 172 1.38 -10.09 7.62
CA THR A 172 0.24 -9.17 7.79
C THR A 172 0.50 -8.26 8.98
N ILE A 173 0.42 -6.96 8.76
CA ILE A 173 0.46 -5.96 9.82
C ILE A 173 -0.97 -5.75 10.30
N ARG A 174 -1.20 -5.96 11.60
CA ARG A 174 -2.50 -5.78 12.25
C ARG A 174 -2.44 -4.70 13.31
N ILE A 175 -3.54 -3.98 13.46
CA ILE A 175 -3.77 -3.10 14.60
C ILE A 175 -4.61 -3.89 15.59
N GLN A 176 -4.26 -3.79 16.89
CA GLN A 176 -5.04 -4.45 17.92
C GLN A 176 -6.43 -3.80 17.99
N PRO A 177 -7.52 -4.57 17.81
CA PRO A 177 -8.87 -4.01 17.87
C PRO A 177 -9.21 -3.59 19.31
N HIS A 178 -9.87 -2.44 19.44
CA HIS A 178 -10.35 -1.95 20.74
C HIS A 178 -11.79 -2.40 21.05
N LYS A 179 -12.52 -2.86 20.04
CA LYS A 179 -13.90 -3.37 20.15
C LYS A 179 -14.15 -4.43 19.10
N PRO A 180 -15.10 -5.34 19.33
CA PRO A 180 -15.58 -6.26 18.30
C PRO A 180 -16.19 -5.46 17.13
N GLU A 181 -15.82 -5.80 15.91
CA GLU A 181 -16.36 -5.15 14.70
C GLU A 181 -16.70 -6.23 13.68
N THR A 182 -17.98 -6.44 13.41
CA THR A 182 -18.45 -7.52 12.55
C THR A 182 -18.16 -7.31 11.06
N GLY A 183 -17.78 -6.09 10.67
CA GLY A 183 -17.42 -5.75 9.29
C GLY A 183 -15.99 -6.17 8.88
N TYR A 184 -15.22 -6.73 9.81
CA TYR A 184 -13.82 -7.08 9.58
C TYR A 184 -13.53 -8.53 9.95
N GLY A 185 -12.55 -9.13 9.25
CA GLY A 185 -12.00 -10.43 9.59
C GLY A 185 -10.97 -10.32 10.74
N TYR A 186 -10.97 -11.30 11.61
CA TYR A 186 -10.03 -11.41 12.75
C TYR A 186 -9.01 -12.53 12.52
#